data_f3ed2697a076d9e7524edc28fda731ab
#
_entry.id   f3ed2697a076d9e7524edc28fda731ab
#
_cell.length_a   1.000
_cell.length_b   1.000
_cell.length_c   1.000
_cell.angle_alpha   90.00
_cell.angle_beta   90.00
_cell.angle_gamma   90.00
#
_symmetry.space_group_name_H-M   'P 1'
#
loop_
_entity.id
_entity.type
_entity.pdbx_description
1 polymer ?
#
loop_
_entity_poly.entity_id
_entity_poly.type
_entity_poly.pdbx_seq_one_letter_code
_entity_poly.pdbx_strand_id
1 'polypeptide(L)'
;MGLLITGSVTNYKDDAYDHFYVRIDHYQLQKSLGHVCTTLGFYESRESAEPAFPIYQEDYMQSDNSGIVDGIIYSGEKLNGYIEFPLTSSEQVTVTIFSSSFEDRMVDYIDYDDDGNEVTKQRSQAIEVISTGSEEVTKSRIRMDLITGSLGDYSYGRLKTHLEEIFGSGNVKDL
;
A
#
# COMPACT_ATOMS: atom_id res chain seq x y z
N MET A 1 -19.64 -5.64 14.97
CA MET A 1 -20.00 -5.20 13.58
C MET A 1 -19.51 -6.27 12.63
N GLY A 2 -20.36 -6.76 11.74
CA GLY A 2 -19.99 -7.80 10.79
C GLY A 2 -20.92 -7.79 9.58
N LEU A 3 -20.56 -8.59 8.58
CA LEU A 3 -21.23 -8.68 7.28
C LEU A 3 -21.73 -10.10 7.06
N LEU A 4 -22.98 -10.23 6.64
CA LEU A 4 -23.51 -11.48 6.14
C LEU A 4 -23.33 -11.50 4.62
N ILE A 5 -22.70 -12.55 4.14
CA ILE A 5 -22.43 -12.76 2.72
C ILE A 5 -23.24 -13.96 2.25
N THR A 6 -23.97 -13.77 1.14
CA THR A 6 -24.65 -14.85 0.45
C THR A 6 -23.80 -15.25 -0.75
N GLY A 7 -23.34 -16.49 -0.78
CA GLY A 7 -22.46 -16.99 -1.86
C GLY A 7 -21.89 -18.34 -1.46
N SER A 8 -21.72 -19.21 -2.43
CA SER A 8 -21.17 -20.55 -2.20
C SER A 8 -19.67 -20.47 -1.98
N VAL A 9 -19.24 -20.89 -0.81
CA VAL A 9 -17.83 -20.98 -0.42
C VAL A 9 -17.54 -22.35 0.16
N THR A 10 -16.28 -22.74 0.14
CA THR A 10 -15.81 -23.96 0.81
C THR A 10 -14.71 -23.61 1.81
N ASN A 11 -14.63 -24.39 2.87
CA ASN A 11 -13.45 -24.38 3.72
C ASN A 11 -12.37 -25.31 3.12
N TYR A 12 -11.24 -25.42 3.79
CA TYR A 12 -10.12 -26.27 3.35
C TYR A 12 -10.41 -27.78 3.45
N LYS A 13 -11.50 -28.19 4.13
CA LYS A 13 -12.00 -29.57 4.19
C LYS A 13 -13.04 -29.86 3.11
N ASP A 14 -13.25 -28.93 2.17
CA ASP A 14 -14.28 -28.98 1.13
C ASP A 14 -15.73 -28.96 1.65
N ASP A 15 -15.94 -28.57 2.94
CA ASP A 15 -17.28 -28.31 3.42
C ASP A 15 -17.83 -27.05 2.75
N ALA A 16 -19.03 -27.15 2.19
CA ALA A 16 -19.66 -26.09 1.41
C ALA A 16 -20.64 -25.27 2.29
N TYR A 17 -20.62 -23.96 2.09
CA TYR A 17 -21.52 -23.00 2.74
C TYR A 17 -22.14 -22.11 1.67
N ASP A 18 -23.47 -21.90 1.73
CA ASP A 18 -24.19 -21.01 0.82
C ASP A 18 -24.24 -19.55 1.33
N HIS A 19 -23.89 -19.37 2.59
CA HIS A 19 -23.76 -18.07 3.25
C HIS A 19 -22.73 -18.17 4.37
N PHE A 20 -22.13 -17.06 4.72
CA PHE A 20 -21.21 -16.97 5.83
C PHE A 20 -21.21 -15.55 6.43
N TYR A 21 -20.78 -15.45 7.66
CA TYR A 21 -20.66 -14.20 8.40
C TYR A 21 -19.20 -13.83 8.55
N VAL A 22 -18.86 -12.58 8.19
CA VAL A 22 -17.49 -12.05 8.31
C VAL A 22 -17.47 -11.00 9.42
N ARG A 23 -16.50 -11.13 10.31
CA ARG A 23 -16.24 -10.16 11.36
C ARG A 23 -14.78 -9.68 11.29
N ILE A 24 -14.55 -8.41 11.57
CA ILE A 24 -13.20 -7.91 11.82
C ILE A 24 -12.85 -8.26 13.27
N ASP A 25 -11.89 -9.16 13.44
CA ASP A 25 -11.40 -9.57 14.74
C ASP A 25 -10.29 -8.64 15.25
N HIS A 26 -9.49 -8.12 14.36
CA HIS A 26 -8.43 -7.18 14.69
C HIS A 26 -8.17 -6.20 13.54
N TYR A 27 -7.82 -4.98 13.89
CA TYR A 27 -7.33 -3.98 12.94
C TYR A 27 -6.18 -3.17 13.54
N GLN A 28 -5.21 -2.83 12.72
CA GLN A 28 -4.03 -2.07 13.13
C GLN A 28 -3.61 -1.08 12.06
N LEU A 29 -3.34 0.15 12.49
CA LEU A 29 -2.77 1.17 11.62
C LEU A 29 -1.25 1.07 11.59
N GLN A 30 -0.69 0.77 10.44
CA GLN A 30 0.75 0.80 10.17
C GLN A 30 1.13 2.12 9.50
N LYS A 31 1.34 3.17 10.29
CA LYS A 31 1.60 4.54 9.81
C LYS A 31 2.82 4.62 8.89
N SER A 32 3.88 3.88 9.20
CA SER A 32 5.13 3.89 8.40
C SER A 32 4.95 3.32 7.00
N LEU A 33 4.00 2.42 6.82
CA LEU A 33 3.69 1.79 5.53
C LEU A 33 2.47 2.44 4.84
N GLY A 34 1.70 3.25 5.57
CA GLY A 34 0.47 3.84 5.06
C GLY A 34 -0.62 2.82 4.78
N HIS A 35 -0.74 1.80 5.63
CA HIS A 35 -1.76 0.75 5.50
C HIS A 35 -2.55 0.59 6.78
N VAL A 36 -3.81 0.15 6.63
CA VAL A 36 -4.61 -0.43 7.70
C VAL A 36 -4.65 -1.93 7.48
N CYS A 37 -4.04 -2.67 8.40
CA CYS A 37 -4.06 -4.13 8.39
C CYS A 37 -5.30 -4.61 9.13
N THR A 38 -6.04 -5.54 8.56
CA THR A 38 -7.30 -6.04 9.11
C THR A 38 -7.28 -7.57 9.10
N THR A 39 -7.56 -8.16 10.25
CA THR A 39 -7.72 -9.61 10.39
C THR A 39 -9.20 -9.94 10.48
N LEU A 40 -9.61 -10.91 9.68
CA LEU A 40 -11.00 -11.33 9.52
C LEU A 40 -11.24 -12.70 10.15
N GLY A 41 -12.37 -12.85 10.81
CA GLY A 41 -12.92 -14.14 11.19
C GLY A 41 -14.09 -14.49 10.25
N PHE A 42 -14.13 -15.73 9.80
CA PHE A 42 -15.19 -16.27 8.97
C PHE A 42 -16.00 -17.29 9.78
N TYR A 43 -17.31 -17.11 9.83
CA TYR A 43 -18.21 -17.87 10.68
C TYR A 43 -19.41 -18.33 9.87
N GLU A 44 -20.04 -19.43 10.28
CA GLU A 44 -21.27 -19.89 9.67
C GLU A 44 -22.43 -18.91 9.88
N SER A 45 -22.49 -18.28 11.06
CA SER A 45 -23.52 -17.30 11.41
C SER A 45 -22.98 -16.28 12.39
N ARG A 46 -23.75 -15.22 12.66
CA ARG A 46 -23.43 -14.24 13.69
C ARG A 46 -23.38 -14.87 15.09
N GLU A 47 -24.28 -15.80 15.37
CA GLU A 47 -24.35 -16.53 16.63
C GLU A 47 -23.10 -17.36 16.88
N SER A 48 -22.53 -17.96 15.82
CA SER A 48 -21.26 -18.69 15.88
C SER A 48 -20.06 -17.76 16.11
N ALA A 49 -20.17 -16.50 15.71
CA ALA A 49 -19.12 -15.51 15.89
C ALA A 49 -18.97 -15.02 17.34
N GLU A 50 -20.04 -15.01 18.13
CA GLU A 50 -19.99 -14.53 19.51
C GLU A 50 -19.10 -15.39 20.41
N PRO A 51 -19.21 -16.75 20.42
CA PRO A 51 -18.29 -17.61 21.14
C PRO A 51 -16.95 -17.84 20.41
N ALA A 52 -16.73 -17.17 19.28
CA ALA A 52 -15.53 -17.27 18.45
C ALA A 52 -15.25 -18.70 17.92
N PHE A 53 -16.28 -19.37 17.38
CA PHE A 53 -16.13 -20.62 16.65
C PHE A 53 -16.09 -20.36 15.13
N PRO A 54 -14.92 -20.10 14.53
CA PRO A 54 -14.79 -19.90 13.10
C PRO A 54 -15.05 -21.20 12.32
N ILE A 55 -15.42 -21.08 11.05
CA ILE A 55 -15.68 -22.20 10.15
C ILE A 55 -14.50 -23.19 10.07
N TYR A 56 -13.26 -22.70 10.31
CA TYR A 56 -12.03 -23.48 10.23
C TYR A 56 -11.19 -23.39 11.51
N GLN A 57 -11.82 -23.49 12.64
CA GLN A 57 -11.18 -23.41 13.96
C GLN A 57 -9.97 -24.35 14.12
N GLU A 58 -9.98 -25.50 13.45
CA GLU A 58 -8.88 -26.46 13.54
C GLU A 58 -7.60 -25.96 12.87
N ASP A 59 -7.69 -25.15 11.80
CA ASP A 59 -6.53 -24.55 11.15
C ASP A 59 -5.90 -23.44 11.99
N TYR A 60 -6.73 -22.73 12.73
CA TYR A 60 -6.26 -21.67 13.62
C TYR A 60 -5.35 -22.21 14.72
N MET A 61 -5.57 -23.44 15.13
CA MET A 61 -4.78 -24.11 16.19
C MET A 61 -3.53 -24.82 15.68
N GLN A 62 -3.46 -25.12 14.37
CA GLN A 62 -2.34 -25.87 13.77
C GLN A 62 -1.34 -24.99 13.01
N SER A 63 -1.66 -23.73 12.73
CA SER A 63 -0.72 -22.85 12.08
C SER A 63 0.40 -22.48 13.05
N ASP A 64 1.58 -22.95 12.77
CA ASP A 64 2.82 -22.60 13.44
C ASP A 64 3.04 -21.07 13.38
N ASN A 65 2.51 -20.34 14.34
CA ASN A 65 2.75 -18.91 14.61
C ASN A 65 2.65 -17.92 13.43
N SER A 66 2.28 -18.33 12.23
CA SER A 66 2.16 -17.41 11.10
C SER A 66 0.90 -16.53 11.19
N GLY A 67 -0.02 -16.80 12.10
CA GLY A 67 -1.21 -15.95 12.37
C GLY A 67 -2.14 -15.74 11.19
N ILE A 68 -1.81 -16.30 10.05
CA ILE A 68 -2.57 -16.15 8.83
C ILE A 68 -3.55 -17.31 8.78
N VAL A 69 -4.73 -17.01 9.15
CA VAL A 69 -5.86 -17.87 8.93
C VAL A 69 -5.98 -18.11 7.44
N ASP A 70 -5.83 -19.36 7.04
CA ASP A 70 -6.11 -19.76 5.68
C ASP A 70 -7.59 -19.49 5.42
N GLY A 71 -7.93 -18.48 4.63
CA GLY A 71 -9.29 -18.04 4.40
C GLY A 71 -10.21 -19.14 3.84
N ILE A 72 -11.40 -18.75 3.46
CA ILE A 72 -12.36 -19.59 2.73
C ILE A 72 -12.09 -19.52 1.24
N ILE A 73 -12.51 -20.54 0.50
CA ILE A 73 -12.35 -20.63 -0.95
C ILE A 73 -13.65 -20.21 -1.63
N TYR A 74 -13.57 -19.23 -2.52
CA TYR A 74 -14.66 -18.77 -3.37
C TYR A 74 -14.26 -18.90 -4.83
N SER A 75 -15.06 -19.61 -5.62
CA SER A 75 -14.79 -19.84 -7.07
C SER A 75 -13.39 -20.36 -7.39
N GLY A 76 -12.77 -21.12 -6.47
CA GLY A 76 -11.40 -21.61 -6.60
C GLY A 76 -10.32 -20.62 -6.17
N GLU A 77 -10.69 -19.41 -5.76
CA GLU A 77 -9.79 -18.40 -5.21
C GLU A 77 -9.89 -18.36 -3.70
N LYS A 78 -8.75 -18.08 -3.05
CA LYS A 78 -8.67 -17.99 -1.60
C LYS A 78 -9.04 -16.59 -1.13
N LEU A 79 -10.04 -16.48 -0.27
CA LEU A 79 -10.35 -15.26 0.46
C LEU A 79 -9.57 -15.25 1.78
N ASN A 80 -8.51 -14.47 1.83
CA ASN A 80 -7.60 -14.42 2.96
C ASN A 80 -8.24 -13.79 4.20
N GLY A 81 -7.92 -14.35 5.37
CA GLY A 81 -8.27 -13.76 6.66
C GLY A 81 -7.46 -12.53 7.05
N TYR A 82 -6.50 -12.11 6.23
CA TYR A 82 -5.70 -10.91 6.42
C TYR A 82 -5.77 -10.02 5.18
N ILE A 83 -6.20 -8.77 5.37
CA ILE A 83 -6.33 -7.79 4.28
C ILE A 83 -5.67 -6.48 4.69
N GLU A 84 -4.94 -5.88 3.75
CA GLU A 84 -4.33 -4.56 3.89
C GLU A 84 -5.09 -3.53 3.05
N PHE A 85 -5.55 -2.46 3.69
CA PHE A 85 -6.18 -1.35 2.99
C PHE A 85 -5.20 -0.18 2.90
N PRO A 86 -4.74 0.20 1.70
CA PRO A 86 -3.80 1.29 1.54
C PRO A 86 -4.44 2.64 1.87
N LEU A 87 -3.69 3.45 2.62
CA LEU A 87 -3.97 4.86 2.91
C LEU A 87 -3.08 5.78 2.07
N THR A 88 -2.81 5.40 0.85
CA THR A 88 -1.92 6.15 -0.03
C THR A 88 -2.69 6.73 -1.19
N SER A 89 -2.29 7.91 -1.63
CA SER A 89 -2.70 8.47 -2.91
C SER A 89 -1.45 8.81 -3.71
N SER A 90 -1.56 8.70 -5.03
CA SER A 90 -0.51 9.14 -5.95
C SER A 90 -0.80 10.57 -6.37
N GLU A 91 0.22 11.43 -6.33
CA GLU A 91 0.14 12.78 -6.89
C GLU A 91 1.31 13.02 -7.85
N GLN A 92 1.05 13.75 -8.92
CA GLN A 92 2.09 14.22 -9.82
C GLN A 92 2.74 15.45 -9.18
N VAL A 93 4.04 15.40 -9.02
CA VAL A 93 4.83 16.49 -8.43
C VAL A 93 5.96 16.84 -9.39
N THR A 94 6.04 18.11 -9.74
CA THR A 94 7.17 18.62 -10.50
C THR A 94 8.37 18.75 -9.56
N VAL A 95 9.45 18.05 -9.86
CA VAL A 95 10.71 18.15 -9.12
C VAL A 95 11.74 18.86 -9.97
N THR A 96 12.54 19.71 -9.33
CA THR A 96 13.69 20.31 -9.99
C THR A 96 14.85 19.32 -9.98
N ILE A 97 15.35 19.01 -11.16
CA ILE A 97 16.55 18.19 -11.32
C ILE A 97 17.73 19.09 -11.64
N PHE A 98 18.88 18.76 -11.07
CA PHE A 98 20.13 19.42 -11.36
C PHE A 98 21.01 18.46 -12.12
N SER A 99 21.55 18.93 -13.21
CA SER A 99 22.58 18.20 -13.97
C SER A 99 23.83 19.06 -14.05
N SER A 100 24.98 18.46 -13.90
CA SER A 100 26.25 19.13 -14.14
C SER A 100 26.90 18.57 -15.38
N SER A 101 27.47 19.45 -16.17
CA SER A 101 28.32 19.12 -17.31
C SER A 101 29.59 19.94 -17.24
N PHE A 102 30.66 19.47 -17.84
CA PHE A 102 31.89 20.23 -17.98
C PHE A 102 31.98 20.78 -19.39
N GLU A 103 32.17 22.06 -19.50
CA GLU A 103 32.43 22.76 -20.76
C GLU A 103 33.82 23.33 -20.75
N ASP A 104 34.57 23.09 -21.85
CA ASP A 104 35.85 23.72 -22.02
C ASP A 104 35.69 25.18 -22.42
N ARG A 105 36.14 26.09 -21.57
CA ARG A 105 36.10 27.52 -21.81
C ARG A 105 37.52 28.07 -21.82
N MET A 106 37.77 29.03 -22.75
CA MET A 106 38.99 29.80 -22.73
C MET A 106 38.93 30.79 -21.57
N VAL A 107 39.88 30.67 -20.67
CA VAL A 107 40.02 31.58 -19.53
C VAL A 107 41.37 32.32 -19.66
N ASP A 108 41.31 33.61 -19.39
CA ASP A 108 42.50 34.45 -19.36
C ASP A 108 43.29 34.17 -18.07
N TYR A 109 44.58 34.10 -18.21
CA TYR A 109 45.51 34.05 -17.09
C TYR A 109 46.72 34.95 -17.36
N ILE A 110 47.29 35.45 -16.27
CA ILE A 110 48.49 36.30 -16.34
C ILE A 110 49.70 35.36 -16.39
N ASP A 111 50.58 35.64 -17.33
CA ASP A 111 51.89 35.03 -17.47
C ASP A 111 52.91 36.13 -17.60
N TYR A 112 54.19 35.84 -17.58
CA TYR A 112 55.28 36.81 -17.73
C TYR A 112 56.08 36.49 -18.98
N ASP A 113 56.43 37.55 -19.73
CA ASP A 113 57.34 37.43 -20.88
C ASP A 113 58.79 37.30 -20.40
N ASP A 114 59.71 37.12 -21.39
CA ASP A 114 61.13 36.95 -21.10
C ASP A 114 61.78 38.18 -20.46
N ASP A 115 61.16 39.35 -20.57
CA ASP A 115 61.55 40.60 -19.95
C ASP A 115 60.91 40.85 -18.57
N GLY A 116 60.04 39.91 -18.11
CA GLY A 116 59.35 39.97 -16.82
C GLY A 116 58.11 40.85 -16.80
N ASN A 117 57.60 41.25 -17.97
CA ASN A 117 56.34 41.99 -18.02
C ASN A 117 55.14 41.06 -18.00
N GLU A 118 54.01 41.48 -17.39
CA GLU A 118 52.76 40.75 -17.39
C GLU A 118 52.17 40.70 -18.80
N VAL A 119 51.82 39.51 -19.21
CA VAL A 119 51.11 39.24 -20.48
C VAL A 119 49.89 38.37 -20.19
N THR A 120 48.77 38.76 -20.76
CA THR A 120 47.56 37.95 -20.66
C THR A 120 47.59 36.86 -21.73
N LYS A 121 47.51 35.61 -21.30
CA LYS A 121 47.41 34.44 -22.16
C LYS A 121 46.07 33.72 -21.91
N GLN A 122 45.66 32.90 -22.84
CA GLN A 122 44.42 32.11 -22.73
C GLN A 122 44.76 30.61 -22.66
N ARG A 123 44.05 29.91 -21.81
CA ARG A 123 44.10 28.44 -21.75
C ARG A 123 42.68 27.88 -21.70
N SER A 124 42.52 26.68 -22.28
CA SER A 124 41.30 25.93 -22.09
C SER A 124 41.23 25.40 -20.66
N GLN A 125 40.12 25.61 -20.04
CA GLN A 125 39.82 25.11 -18.69
C GLN A 125 38.41 24.51 -18.67
N ALA A 126 38.29 23.28 -18.19
CA ALA A 126 37.02 22.68 -17.95
C ALA A 126 36.29 23.38 -16.78
N ILE A 127 35.16 23.98 -17.06
CA ILE A 127 34.33 24.67 -16.10
C ILE A 127 33.03 23.88 -15.91
N GLU A 128 32.67 23.59 -14.67
CA GLU A 128 31.43 22.94 -14.37
C GLU A 128 30.27 23.91 -14.65
N VAL A 129 29.31 23.45 -15.46
CA VAL A 129 28.08 24.18 -15.77
C VAL A 129 26.94 23.40 -15.17
N ILE A 130 26.24 24.02 -14.23
CA ILE A 130 25.04 23.44 -13.61
C ILE A 130 23.84 23.93 -14.40
N SER A 131 23.08 22.99 -14.91
CA SER A 131 21.79 23.26 -15.54
C SER A 131 20.68 22.75 -14.65
N THR A 132 19.56 23.46 -14.66
CA THR A 132 18.34 23.06 -13.95
C THR A 132 17.29 22.67 -14.96
N GLY A 133 16.66 21.53 -14.71
CA GLY A 133 15.49 21.06 -15.43
C GLY A 133 14.32 20.81 -14.49
N SER A 134 13.20 20.45 -15.04
CA SER A 134 12.05 19.98 -14.27
C SER A 134 11.57 18.66 -14.83
N GLU A 135 11.19 17.75 -13.94
CA GLU A 135 10.63 16.45 -14.28
C GLU A 135 9.37 16.22 -13.46
N GLU A 136 8.34 15.66 -14.08
CA GLU A 136 7.14 15.23 -13.38
C GLU A 136 7.36 13.80 -12.86
N VAL A 137 7.29 13.64 -11.55
CA VAL A 137 7.40 12.34 -10.89
C VAL A 137 6.14 12.04 -10.10
N THR A 138 5.72 10.80 -10.13
CA THR A 138 4.62 10.32 -9.31
C THR A 138 5.14 10.01 -7.91
N LYS A 139 4.64 10.74 -6.92
CA LYS A 139 4.95 10.49 -5.51
C LYS A 139 3.75 9.89 -4.80
N SER A 140 3.97 8.84 -4.03
CA SER A 140 2.98 8.33 -3.10
C SER A 140 3.00 9.16 -1.82
N ARG A 141 1.81 9.57 -1.38
CA ARG A 141 1.62 10.30 -0.13
C ARG A 141 0.67 9.55 0.78
N ILE A 142 1.06 9.42 2.05
CA ILE A 142 0.17 8.83 3.06
C ILE A 142 -0.93 9.84 3.39
N ARG A 143 -2.16 9.41 3.28
CA ARG A 143 -3.39 10.18 3.43
C ARG A 143 -4.17 9.72 4.66
N MET A 144 -3.74 10.19 5.83
CA MET A 144 -4.43 9.88 7.09
C MET A 144 -5.86 10.46 7.15
N ASP A 145 -6.13 11.48 6.34
CA ASP A 145 -7.45 12.09 6.18
C ASP A 145 -8.49 11.17 5.49
N LEU A 146 -8.04 10.07 4.89
CA LEU A 146 -8.95 9.04 4.36
C LEU A 146 -9.65 8.26 5.47
N ILE A 147 -9.12 8.26 6.69
CA ILE A 147 -9.78 7.68 7.84
C ILE A 147 -10.81 8.69 8.36
N THR A 148 -12.06 8.50 7.95
CA THR A 148 -13.18 9.28 8.44
C THR A 148 -13.85 8.52 9.59
N GLY A 149 -14.00 9.15 10.75
CA GLY A 149 -14.53 8.49 11.94
C GLY A 149 -13.48 7.65 12.68
N SER A 150 -13.88 6.50 13.20
CA SER A 150 -12.96 5.57 13.85
C SER A 150 -12.19 4.71 12.83
N LEU A 151 -11.06 4.16 13.25
CA LEU A 151 -10.33 3.19 12.44
C LEU A 151 -11.19 1.93 12.14
N GLY A 152 -12.04 1.55 13.08
CA GLY A 152 -13.00 0.46 12.91
C GLY A 152 -14.01 0.73 11.80
N ASP A 153 -14.60 1.94 11.76
CA ASP A 153 -15.55 2.34 10.72
C ASP A 153 -14.89 2.37 9.34
N TYR A 154 -13.68 2.90 9.26
CA TYR A 154 -12.91 2.89 8.03
C TYR A 154 -12.65 1.46 7.55
N SER A 155 -12.12 0.59 8.42
CA SER A 155 -11.81 -0.80 8.07
C SER A 155 -13.06 -1.57 7.63
N TYR A 156 -14.18 -1.35 8.33
CA TYR A 156 -15.45 -1.97 7.98
C TYR A 156 -15.98 -1.52 6.62
N GLY A 157 -15.95 -0.22 6.34
CA GLY A 157 -16.37 0.32 5.05
C GLY A 157 -15.51 -0.20 3.89
N ARG A 158 -14.19 -0.30 4.08
CA ARG A 158 -13.27 -0.86 3.08
C ARG A 158 -13.49 -2.36 2.87
N LEU A 159 -13.70 -3.10 3.95
CA LEU A 159 -14.02 -4.52 3.88
C LEU A 159 -15.32 -4.76 3.12
N LYS A 160 -16.36 -3.99 3.44
CA LYS A 160 -17.65 -4.10 2.74
C LYS A 160 -17.50 -3.87 1.25
N THR A 161 -16.83 -2.80 0.84
CA THR A 161 -16.55 -2.52 -0.59
C THR A 161 -15.80 -3.68 -1.25
N HIS A 162 -14.76 -4.19 -0.60
CA HIS A 162 -13.98 -5.31 -1.14
C HIS A 162 -14.82 -6.58 -1.33
N LEU A 163 -15.67 -6.91 -0.36
CA LEU A 163 -16.55 -8.07 -0.45
C LEU A 163 -17.68 -7.86 -1.48
N GLU A 164 -18.18 -6.64 -1.65
CA GLU A 164 -19.14 -6.30 -2.70
C GLU A 164 -18.55 -6.43 -4.11
N GLU A 165 -17.27 -6.15 -4.28
CA GLU A 165 -16.55 -6.38 -5.54
C GLU A 165 -16.45 -7.89 -5.88
N ILE A 166 -16.27 -8.73 -4.88
CA ILE A 166 -16.13 -10.19 -5.06
C ILE A 166 -17.50 -10.87 -5.23
N PHE A 167 -18.45 -10.59 -4.34
CA PHE A 167 -19.72 -11.32 -4.25
C PHE A 167 -20.91 -10.59 -4.88
N GLY A 168 -20.75 -9.31 -5.21
CA GLY A 168 -21.82 -8.43 -5.68
C GLY A 168 -22.54 -7.73 -4.53
N SER A 169 -22.93 -6.47 -4.73
CA SER A 169 -23.51 -5.60 -3.68
C SER A 169 -24.83 -6.14 -3.09
N GLY A 170 -25.61 -6.91 -3.86
CA GLY A 170 -26.84 -7.53 -3.39
C GLY A 170 -26.64 -8.68 -2.41
N ASN A 171 -25.44 -9.23 -2.36
CA ASN A 171 -25.08 -10.41 -1.57
C ASN A 171 -24.35 -10.08 -0.26
N VAL A 172 -24.00 -8.82 -0.04
CA VAL A 172 -23.29 -8.34 1.16
C VAL A 172 -24.25 -7.47 1.99
N LYS A 173 -24.55 -7.90 3.20
CA LYS A 173 -25.50 -7.22 4.08
C LYS A 173 -24.88 -6.91 5.43
N ASP A 174 -25.16 -5.70 5.93
CA ASP A 174 -24.85 -5.30 7.30
C ASP A 174 -25.72 -6.08 8.30
N LEU A 175 -25.12 -6.57 9.40
CA LEU A 175 -25.82 -7.22 10.52
C LEU A 175 -25.39 -6.64 11.87
#